data_6be6a31cab30ae237aa78bed175097cc
#
_entry.id   6be6a31cab30ae237aa78bed175097cc
#
_cell.length_a   1.000
_cell.length_b   1.000
_cell.length_c   1.000
_cell.angle_alpha   90.00
_cell.angle_beta   90.00
_cell.angle_gamma   90.00
#
_symmetry.space_group_name_H-M   'P 1'
#
loop_
_entity.id
_entity.type
_entity.pdbx_description
1 polymer ?
#
loop_
_entity_poly.entity_id
_entity_poly.type
_entity_poly.pdbx_seq_one_letter_code
_entity_poly.pdbx_strand_id
1 'polypeptide(L)'
;MKLHEWNARLHGLVIFRSLLSDPVTARFAALIDCLTAGNSSVGSVCNAVAQFESVLFERTTNWGTYLSTTVLETETVCVRQAAAGTLPPVLQTALDNELAFLQQLCSLTLDALLDAAEVPAEELAFLPRWETADLDLPAAYAQRMSEVGKKGYGMFAKHHVFTVENGKLVPVKYPDPQRLSELPGYEKEREKVIANTRALLAGMPANNVLLYGDAGTGKSSSVKAIANEFAPEGLRLVEVKKNQLYQIPDLMDKLAANPLKFILFIDDLSFTANDDNFAALKAILEGSVGGRARNIAVYATSNRRHLIKETLTDRTGDDIHEADTRQELMSLSARFGLTVTFQRPEKARFETILEELARQHHVDMPMDQLLVKAEAFAIRAGGRSPRVAKQFIEQCEAGVQK
;
A
#
# COMPACT_ATOMS: atom_id res chain seq x y z
N MET A 1 -17.58 -35.34 -22.32
CA MET A 1 -16.09 -35.45 -22.31
C MET A 1 -15.43 -34.17 -21.89
N LYS A 2 -15.72 -33.00 -22.48
CA LYS A 2 -15.14 -31.69 -22.10
C LYS A 2 -15.35 -31.29 -20.62
N LEU A 3 -16.54 -31.49 -20.08
CA LEU A 3 -16.88 -31.07 -18.69
C LEU A 3 -16.04 -31.82 -17.65
N HIS A 4 -15.87 -33.12 -17.78
CA HIS A 4 -15.00 -33.91 -16.88
C HIS A 4 -13.53 -33.49 -16.98
N GLU A 5 -13.07 -33.08 -18.17
CA GLU A 5 -11.73 -32.55 -18.37
C GLU A 5 -11.55 -31.19 -17.65
N TRP A 6 -12.52 -30.27 -17.81
CA TRP A 6 -12.50 -29.00 -17.11
C TRP A 6 -12.48 -29.16 -15.58
N ASN A 7 -13.34 -30.07 -15.07
CA ASN A 7 -13.37 -30.40 -13.65
C ASN A 7 -12.02 -30.93 -13.16
N ALA A 8 -11.45 -31.93 -13.83
CA ALA A 8 -10.17 -32.52 -13.45
C ALA A 8 -9.02 -31.49 -13.51
N ARG A 9 -8.97 -30.64 -14.52
CA ARG A 9 -7.93 -29.62 -14.67
C ARG A 9 -8.08 -28.51 -13.63
N LEU A 10 -9.32 -28.09 -13.32
CA LEU A 10 -9.59 -27.08 -12.30
C LEU A 10 -9.14 -27.56 -10.90
N HIS A 11 -9.48 -28.78 -10.53
CA HIS A 11 -9.02 -29.39 -9.28
C HIS A 11 -7.53 -29.81 -9.32
N GLY A 12 -6.95 -29.93 -10.50
CA GLY A 12 -5.53 -30.24 -10.74
C GLY A 12 -4.61 -29.04 -10.75
N LEU A 13 -5.09 -27.80 -10.51
CA LEU A 13 -4.25 -26.60 -10.44
C LEU A 13 -3.21 -26.75 -9.33
N VAL A 14 -1.94 -26.49 -9.66
CA VAL A 14 -0.77 -26.54 -8.77
C VAL A 14 -0.23 -25.14 -8.53
N ILE A 15 0.05 -24.40 -9.60
CA ILE A 15 0.61 -23.04 -9.54
C ILE A 15 -0.44 -22.06 -9.00
N PHE A 16 -1.65 -22.12 -9.56
CA PHE A 16 -2.79 -21.28 -9.17
C PHE A 16 -3.75 -21.98 -8.20
N ARG A 17 -3.25 -22.90 -7.37
CA ARG A 17 -4.05 -23.64 -6.40
C ARG A 17 -4.88 -22.76 -5.47
N SER A 18 -4.35 -21.61 -5.09
CA SER A 18 -5.03 -20.64 -4.22
C SER A 18 -6.31 -20.03 -4.81
N LEU A 19 -6.50 -20.10 -6.12
CA LEU A 19 -7.76 -19.67 -6.77
C LEU A 19 -8.96 -20.47 -6.25
N LEU A 20 -8.80 -21.74 -5.90
CA LEU A 20 -9.88 -22.57 -5.33
C LEU A 20 -10.32 -22.12 -3.94
N SER A 21 -9.57 -21.23 -3.30
CA SER A 21 -9.93 -20.60 -2.02
C SER A 21 -10.52 -19.18 -2.20
N ASP A 22 -10.51 -18.66 -3.43
CA ASP A 22 -11.17 -17.40 -3.77
C ASP A 22 -12.70 -17.61 -3.76
N PRO A 23 -13.48 -16.74 -3.11
CA PRO A 23 -14.92 -16.95 -2.93
C PRO A 23 -15.70 -17.16 -4.23
N VAL A 24 -15.36 -16.41 -5.29
CA VAL A 24 -16.07 -16.51 -6.59
C VAL A 24 -15.61 -17.75 -7.34
N THR A 25 -14.30 -17.97 -7.43
CA THR A 25 -13.74 -19.14 -8.13
C THR A 25 -14.14 -20.45 -7.44
N ALA A 26 -14.25 -20.48 -6.11
CA ALA A 26 -14.75 -21.65 -5.37
C ALA A 26 -16.21 -21.98 -5.72
N ARG A 27 -17.07 -20.97 -5.93
CA ARG A 27 -18.44 -21.18 -6.37
C ARG A 27 -18.52 -21.64 -7.83
N PHE A 28 -17.64 -21.11 -8.69
CA PHE A 28 -17.51 -21.60 -10.06
C PHE A 28 -17.07 -23.08 -10.08
N ALA A 29 -16.09 -23.47 -9.26
CA ALA A 29 -15.68 -24.86 -9.14
C ALA A 29 -16.83 -25.75 -8.65
N ALA A 30 -17.61 -25.32 -7.66
CA ALA A 30 -18.78 -26.05 -7.17
C ALA A 30 -19.88 -26.20 -8.25
N LEU A 31 -20.05 -25.20 -9.13
CA LEU A 31 -20.93 -25.31 -10.28
C LEU A 31 -20.44 -26.38 -11.27
N ILE A 32 -19.16 -26.40 -11.60
CA ILE A 32 -18.55 -27.43 -12.46
C ILE A 32 -18.70 -28.82 -11.81
N ASP A 33 -18.49 -28.97 -10.51
CA ASP A 33 -18.70 -30.21 -9.77
C ASP A 33 -20.16 -30.70 -9.86
N CYS A 34 -21.12 -29.79 -9.66
CA CYS A 34 -22.55 -30.09 -9.77
C CYS A 34 -22.91 -30.59 -11.19
N LEU A 35 -22.43 -29.92 -12.21
CA LEU A 35 -22.68 -30.32 -13.60
C LEU A 35 -22.01 -31.65 -13.97
N THR A 36 -20.84 -31.94 -13.37
CA THR A 36 -20.07 -33.17 -13.65
C THR A 36 -20.66 -34.41 -12.96
N ALA A 37 -21.44 -34.24 -11.89
CA ALA A 37 -21.99 -35.35 -11.09
C ALA A 37 -23.00 -36.24 -11.85
N GLY A 38 -23.45 -35.83 -13.04
CA GLY A 38 -24.25 -36.65 -14.00
C GLY A 38 -25.70 -36.98 -13.56
N ASN A 39 -26.04 -36.74 -12.27
CA ASN A 39 -27.38 -36.99 -11.70
C ASN A 39 -27.98 -35.70 -11.09
N SER A 40 -27.51 -34.55 -11.51
CA SER A 40 -27.95 -33.27 -10.96
C SER A 40 -29.35 -32.94 -11.46
N SER A 41 -30.28 -32.71 -10.53
CA SER A 41 -31.59 -32.17 -10.91
C SER A 41 -31.46 -30.75 -11.44
N VAL A 42 -32.39 -30.31 -12.27
CA VAL A 42 -32.42 -28.90 -12.76
C VAL A 42 -32.42 -27.93 -11.59
N GLY A 43 -33.09 -28.24 -10.48
CA GLY A 43 -33.08 -27.42 -9.27
C GLY A 43 -31.71 -27.30 -8.62
N SER A 44 -30.89 -28.37 -8.61
CA SER A 44 -29.52 -28.31 -8.08
C SER A 44 -28.59 -27.51 -8.98
N VAL A 45 -28.73 -27.63 -10.31
CA VAL A 45 -27.99 -26.81 -11.28
C VAL A 45 -28.36 -25.34 -11.14
N CYS A 46 -29.67 -25.02 -11.11
CA CYS A 46 -30.17 -23.68 -10.90
C CYS A 46 -29.59 -23.04 -9.62
N ASN A 47 -29.60 -23.78 -8.50
CA ASN A 47 -29.02 -23.28 -7.24
C ASN A 47 -27.51 -23.06 -7.34
N ALA A 48 -26.77 -23.95 -8.01
CA ALA A 48 -25.31 -23.78 -8.17
C ALA A 48 -24.96 -22.55 -9.04
N VAL A 49 -25.72 -22.34 -10.13
CA VAL A 49 -25.60 -21.13 -10.98
C VAL A 49 -25.88 -19.88 -10.16
N ALA A 50 -27.02 -19.82 -9.45
CA ALA A 50 -27.42 -18.68 -8.65
C ALA A 50 -26.41 -18.35 -7.54
N GLN A 51 -25.83 -19.38 -6.88
CA GLN A 51 -24.79 -19.20 -5.88
C GLN A 51 -23.50 -18.60 -6.49
N PHE A 52 -23.11 -19.01 -7.68
CA PHE A 52 -21.96 -18.44 -8.36
C PHE A 52 -22.22 -17.01 -8.78
N GLU A 53 -23.34 -16.74 -9.47
CA GLU A 53 -23.69 -15.42 -9.97
C GLU A 53 -23.87 -14.40 -8.85
N SER A 54 -24.48 -14.79 -7.73
CA SER A 54 -24.67 -13.89 -6.59
C SER A 54 -23.35 -13.36 -6.03
N VAL A 55 -22.33 -14.21 -5.93
CA VAL A 55 -21.00 -13.80 -5.43
C VAL A 55 -20.20 -13.05 -6.50
N LEU A 56 -20.33 -13.43 -7.77
CA LEU A 56 -19.70 -12.72 -8.89
C LEU A 56 -20.26 -11.30 -9.01
N PHE A 57 -21.59 -11.14 -9.00
CA PHE A 57 -22.27 -9.86 -9.23
C PHE A 57 -22.08 -8.85 -8.09
N GLU A 58 -21.68 -9.30 -6.89
CA GLU A 58 -21.17 -8.39 -5.86
C GLU A 58 -19.86 -7.69 -6.28
N ARG A 59 -19.16 -8.20 -7.27
CA ARG A 59 -17.86 -7.70 -7.73
C ARG A 59 -17.92 -7.12 -9.15
N THR A 60 -18.50 -7.88 -10.09
CA THR A 60 -18.60 -7.53 -11.50
C THR A 60 -19.59 -8.48 -12.19
N THR A 61 -20.13 -8.07 -13.34
CA THR A 61 -20.95 -8.95 -14.20
C THR A 61 -20.11 -9.83 -15.13
N ASN A 62 -18.80 -9.55 -15.25
CA ASN A 62 -17.91 -10.20 -16.21
C ASN A 62 -16.97 -11.20 -15.53
N TRP A 63 -17.24 -12.49 -15.70
CA TRP A 63 -16.44 -13.59 -15.17
C TRP A 63 -15.01 -13.60 -15.71
N GLY A 64 -14.84 -13.42 -17.03
CA GLY A 64 -13.52 -13.44 -17.65
C GLY A 64 -12.60 -12.35 -17.12
N THR A 65 -13.12 -11.14 -16.92
CA THR A 65 -12.40 -10.02 -16.30
C THR A 65 -12.07 -10.32 -14.83
N TYR A 66 -13.01 -10.90 -14.08
CA TYR A 66 -12.77 -11.26 -12.70
C TYR A 66 -11.65 -12.29 -12.55
N LEU A 67 -11.76 -13.41 -13.28
CA LEU A 67 -10.78 -14.50 -13.21
C LEU A 67 -9.40 -14.05 -13.66
N SER A 68 -9.31 -13.36 -14.81
CA SER A 68 -8.02 -12.87 -15.31
C SER A 68 -7.34 -11.89 -14.34
N THR A 69 -8.08 -10.94 -13.77
CA THR A 69 -7.54 -10.02 -12.76
C THR A 69 -7.03 -10.78 -11.54
N THR A 70 -7.81 -11.76 -11.06
CA THR A 70 -7.43 -12.57 -9.90
C THR A 70 -6.15 -13.38 -10.18
N VAL A 71 -6.05 -13.99 -11.38
CA VAL A 71 -4.83 -14.71 -11.82
C VAL A 71 -3.61 -13.79 -11.86
N LEU A 72 -3.75 -12.59 -12.45
CA LEU A 72 -2.66 -11.63 -12.59
C LEU A 72 -2.16 -11.07 -11.25
N GLU A 73 -3.02 -11.05 -10.23
CA GLU A 73 -2.69 -10.52 -8.90
C GLU A 73 -2.28 -11.60 -7.89
N THR A 74 -2.57 -12.87 -8.20
CA THR A 74 -2.30 -13.98 -7.28
C THR A 74 -0.80 -14.15 -7.03
N GLU A 75 -0.44 -14.31 -5.76
CA GLU A 75 0.92 -14.69 -5.37
C GLU A 75 1.13 -16.18 -5.62
N THR A 76 2.07 -16.50 -6.52
CA THR A 76 2.43 -17.88 -6.87
C THR A 76 3.93 -18.13 -6.64
N VAL A 77 4.32 -19.40 -6.61
CA VAL A 77 5.74 -19.78 -6.59
C VAL A 77 6.47 -19.24 -7.83
N CYS A 78 5.81 -19.22 -8.98
CA CYS A 78 6.39 -18.70 -10.23
C CYS A 78 6.67 -17.21 -10.15
N VAL A 79 5.73 -16.40 -9.61
CA VAL A 79 5.92 -14.95 -9.41
C VAL A 79 7.12 -14.68 -8.49
N ARG A 80 7.22 -15.41 -7.36
CA ARG A 80 8.33 -15.23 -6.42
C ARG A 80 9.68 -15.61 -7.01
N GLN A 81 9.76 -16.72 -7.75
CA GLN A 81 11.00 -17.17 -8.36
C GLN A 81 11.41 -16.32 -9.56
N ALA A 82 10.45 -15.90 -10.39
CA ALA A 82 10.72 -14.98 -11.50
C ALA A 82 11.24 -13.62 -10.98
N ALA A 83 10.68 -13.12 -9.89
CA ALA A 83 11.18 -11.91 -9.22
C ALA A 83 12.62 -12.07 -8.70
N ALA A 84 13.03 -13.29 -8.34
CA ALA A 84 14.41 -13.64 -7.97
C ALA A 84 15.33 -13.94 -9.18
N GLY A 85 14.78 -13.92 -10.40
CA GLY A 85 15.55 -14.16 -11.65
C GLY A 85 15.74 -15.63 -12.03
N THR A 86 15.06 -16.56 -11.38
CA THR A 86 15.20 -18.00 -11.63
C THR A 86 13.85 -18.70 -11.66
N LEU A 87 13.42 -19.14 -12.85
CA LEU A 87 12.22 -19.99 -12.96
C LEU A 87 12.63 -21.36 -13.55
N PRO A 88 12.55 -22.46 -12.77
CA PRO A 88 12.87 -23.80 -13.27
C PRO A 88 11.96 -24.21 -14.46
N PRO A 89 12.48 -24.95 -15.46
CA PRO A 89 11.71 -25.36 -16.63
C PRO A 89 10.42 -26.11 -16.31
N VAL A 90 10.42 -26.94 -15.27
CA VAL A 90 9.22 -27.67 -14.81
C VAL A 90 8.10 -26.71 -14.37
N LEU A 91 8.44 -25.64 -13.65
CA LEU A 91 7.46 -24.63 -13.24
C LEU A 91 7.01 -23.78 -14.40
N GLN A 92 7.90 -23.49 -15.37
CA GLN A 92 7.50 -22.78 -16.59
C GLN A 92 6.48 -23.59 -17.39
N THR A 93 6.72 -24.87 -17.60
CA THR A 93 5.78 -25.76 -18.32
C THR A 93 4.44 -25.88 -17.58
N ALA A 94 4.45 -26.01 -16.25
CA ALA A 94 3.22 -26.05 -15.46
C ALA A 94 2.45 -24.72 -15.55
N LEU A 95 3.15 -23.59 -15.46
CA LEU A 95 2.58 -22.24 -15.59
C LEU A 95 1.91 -22.06 -16.95
N ASP A 96 2.59 -22.41 -18.06
CA ASP A 96 2.07 -22.26 -19.41
C ASP A 96 0.81 -23.11 -19.63
N ASN A 97 0.79 -24.36 -19.12
CA ASN A 97 -0.35 -25.24 -19.19
C ASN A 97 -1.55 -24.74 -18.38
N GLU A 98 -1.31 -24.21 -17.18
CA GLU A 98 -2.38 -23.69 -16.33
C GLU A 98 -2.93 -22.36 -16.87
N LEU A 99 -2.07 -21.46 -17.40
CA LEU A 99 -2.52 -20.22 -18.03
C LEU A 99 -3.38 -20.49 -19.27
N ALA A 100 -2.96 -21.43 -20.13
CA ALA A 100 -3.76 -21.84 -21.30
C ALA A 100 -5.13 -22.42 -20.90
N PHE A 101 -5.19 -23.14 -19.79
CA PHE A 101 -6.45 -23.64 -19.24
C PHE A 101 -7.31 -22.52 -18.64
N LEU A 102 -6.73 -21.65 -17.83
CA LEU A 102 -7.44 -20.52 -17.22
C LEU A 102 -7.96 -19.55 -18.28
N GLN A 103 -7.25 -19.38 -19.39
CA GLN A 103 -7.72 -18.66 -20.58
C GLN A 103 -9.05 -19.24 -21.08
N GLN A 104 -9.15 -20.56 -21.21
CA GLN A 104 -10.40 -21.20 -21.64
C GLN A 104 -11.52 -20.95 -20.64
N LEU A 105 -11.24 -20.98 -19.33
CA LEU A 105 -12.24 -20.68 -18.30
C LEU A 105 -12.73 -19.23 -18.36
N CYS A 106 -11.88 -18.27 -18.71
CA CYS A 106 -12.26 -16.86 -18.84
C CYS A 106 -13.36 -16.63 -19.91
N SER A 107 -13.39 -17.47 -20.92
CA SER A 107 -14.35 -17.39 -22.04
C SER A 107 -15.59 -18.30 -21.88
N LEU A 108 -15.69 -19.07 -20.78
CA LEU A 108 -16.83 -19.97 -20.58
C LEU A 108 -18.10 -19.20 -20.21
N THR A 109 -19.12 -19.37 -21.04
CA THR A 109 -20.50 -18.89 -20.80
C THR A 109 -21.32 -19.96 -20.10
N LEU A 110 -22.42 -19.55 -19.44
CA LEU A 110 -23.37 -20.50 -18.87
C LEU A 110 -23.91 -21.48 -19.95
N ASP A 111 -24.27 -20.95 -21.10
CA ASP A 111 -24.83 -21.80 -22.19
C ASP A 111 -23.82 -22.85 -22.65
N ALA A 112 -22.53 -22.52 -22.77
CA ALA A 112 -21.50 -23.50 -23.11
C ALA A 112 -21.30 -24.58 -22.02
N LEU A 113 -21.52 -24.24 -20.76
CA LEU A 113 -21.50 -25.22 -19.65
C LEU A 113 -22.73 -26.13 -19.67
N LEU A 114 -23.92 -25.57 -19.91
CA LEU A 114 -25.16 -26.32 -19.99
C LEU A 114 -25.15 -27.29 -21.20
N ASP A 115 -24.67 -26.83 -22.34
CA ASP A 115 -24.48 -27.67 -23.52
C ASP A 115 -23.54 -28.85 -23.25
N ALA A 116 -22.41 -28.58 -22.57
CA ALA A 116 -21.45 -29.62 -22.23
C ALA A 116 -21.97 -30.61 -21.18
N ALA A 117 -22.95 -30.22 -20.38
CA ALA A 117 -23.62 -31.03 -19.37
C ALA A 117 -24.92 -31.68 -19.87
N GLU A 118 -25.30 -31.43 -21.11
CA GLU A 118 -26.56 -31.90 -21.74
C GLU A 118 -27.81 -31.43 -20.93
N VAL A 119 -27.73 -30.25 -20.29
CA VAL A 119 -28.84 -29.61 -19.57
C VAL A 119 -29.56 -28.62 -20.51
N PRO A 120 -30.88 -28.72 -20.68
CA PRO A 120 -31.61 -27.80 -21.55
C PRO A 120 -31.52 -26.36 -21.05
N ALA A 121 -30.93 -25.46 -21.85
CA ALA A 121 -30.75 -24.05 -21.48
C ALA A 121 -32.07 -23.31 -21.22
N GLU A 122 -33.15 -23.76 -21.85
CA GLU A 122 -34.51 -23.23 -21.72
C GLU A 122 -35.05 -23.31 -20.27
N GLU A 123 -34.68 -24.38 -19.56
CA GLU A 123 -35.09 -24.58 -18.15
C GLU A 123 -34.45 -23.56 -17.16
N LEU A 124 -33.34 -22.93 -17.59
CA LEU A 124 -32.64 -21.91 -16.82
C LEU A 124 -32.69 -20.53 -17.50
N ALA A 125 -33.61 -20.32 -18.43
CA ALA A 125 -33.72 -19.05 -19.19
C ALA A 125 -34.07 -17.84 -18.31
N PHE A 126 -34.64 -18.05 -17.11
CA PHE A 126 -34.99 -17.01 -16.17
C PHE A 126 -33.78 -16.51 -15.33
N LEU A 127 -32.66 -17.25 -15.32
CA LEU A 127 -31.44 -16.80 -14.64
C LEU A 127 -30.68 -15.78 -15.51
N PRO A 128 -30.01 -14.80 -14.91
CA PRO A 128 -29.14 -13.92 -15.65
C PRO A 128 -28.00 -14.70 -16.33
N ARG A 129 -27.27 -14.02 -17.19
CA ARG A 129 -26.08 -14.56 -17.86
C ARG A 129 -24.90 -13.66 -17.54
N TRP A 130 -23.83 -14.24 -17.00
CA TRP A 130 -22.58 -13.49 -16.84
C TRP A 130 -21.93 -13.21 -18.19
N GLU A 131 -21.19 -12.12 -18.23
CA GLU A 131 -20.36 -11.74 -19.37
C GLU A 131 -19.00 -12.45 -19.32
N THR A 132 -18.37 -12.58 -20.48
CA THR A 132 -17.01 -13.11 -20.61
C THR A 132 -16.09 -12.07 -21.25
N ALA A 133 -14.78 -12.23 -21.11
CA ALA A 133 -13.78 -11.38 -21.74
C ALA A 133 -12.98 -12.17 -22.76
N ASP A 134 -12.76 -11.57 -23.93
CA ASP A 134 -11.77 -12.06 -24.89
C ASP A 134 -10.43 -11.41 -24.54
N LEU A 135 -9.55 -12.17 -23.90
CA LEU A 135 -8.26 -11.74 -23.36
C LEU A 135 -7.21 -12.80 -23.66
N ASP A 136 -6.04 -12.40 -24.12
CA ASP A 136 -4.86 -13.27 -24.16
C ASP A 136 -4.22 -13.28 -22.75
N LEU A 137 -4.65 -14.21 -21.90
CA LEU A 137 -4.19 -14.32 -20.52
C LEU A 137 -2.69 -14.66 -20.42
N PRO A 138 -2.12 -15.58 -21.21
CA PRO A 138 -0.68 -15.80 -21.24
C PRO A 138 0.14 -14.55 -21.56
N ALA A 139 -0.26 -13.79 -22.59
CA ALA A 139 0.43 -12.54 -22.93
C ALA A 139 0.28 -11.48 -21.83
N ALA A 140 -0.93 -11.31 -21.27
CA ALA A 140 -1.18 -10.41 -20.16
C ALA A 140 -0.37 -10.79 -18.91
N TYR A 141 -0.23 -12.09 -18.63
CA TYR A 141 0.59 -12.58 -17.52
C TYR A 141 2.07 -12.33 -17.76
N ALA A 142 2.60 -12.57 -18.97
CA ALA A 142 3.99 -12.27 -19.32
C ALA A 142 4.30 -10.78 -19.16
N GLN A 143 3.41 -9.89 -19.63
CA GLN A 143 3.53 -8.46 -19.42
C GLN A 143 3.49 -8.12 -17.91
N ARG A 144 2.56 -8.70 -17.15
CA ARG A 144 2.45 -8.51 -15.70
C ARG A 144 3.72 -8.91 -14.99
N MET A 145 4.37 -10.01 -15.41
CA MET A 145 5.64 -10.48 -14.86
C MET A 145 6.79 -9.52 -15.14
N SER A 146 6.84 -8.90 -16.32
CA SER A 146 7.85 -7.87 -16.62
C SER A 146 7.70 -6.60 -15.77
N GLU A 147 6.50 -6.35 -15.24
CA GLU A 147 6.15 -5.18 -14.43
C GLU A 147 6.04 -5.52 -12.91
N VAL A 148 6.43 -6.73 -12.50
CA VAL A 148 6.25 -7.18 -11.11
C VAL A 148 6.94 -6.27 -10.09
N GLY A 149 8.06 -5.65 -10.46
CA GLY A 149 8.78 -4.68 -9.64
C GLY A 149 8.06 -3.34 -9.44
N LYS A 150 7.01 -3.06 -10.23
CA LYS A 150 6.16 -1.87 -10.09
C LYS A 150 4.79 -2.22 -9.52
N LYS A 151 4.16 -3.24 -10.04
CA LYS A 151 2.79 -3.63 -9.69
C LYS A 151 2.70 -4.54 -8.47
N GLY A 152 3.79 -5.27 -8.15
CA GLY A 152 3.79 -6.25 -7.06
C GLY A 152 2.91 -7.47 -7.33
N TYR A 153 2.66 -8.27 -6.32
CA TYR A 153 1.78 -9.45 -6.33
C TYR A 153 1.10 -9.62 -4.97
N GLY A 154 0.07 -10.45 -4.90
CA GLY A 154 -0.69 -10.69 -3.68
C GLY A 154 -1.29 -9.40 -3.12
N MET A 155 -1.15 -9.19 -1.82
CA MET A 155 -1.66 -7.98 -1.16
C MET A 155 -1.01 -6.69 -1.69
N PHE A 156 0.23 -6.76 -2.18
CA PHE A 156 0.96 -5.60 -2.69
C PHE A 156 0.49 -5.15 -4.08
N ALA A 157 -0.21 -6.01 -4.82
CA ALA A 157 -0.85 -5.63 -6.08
C ALA A 157 -2.09 -4.75 -5.85
N LYS A 158 -2.79 -4.99 -4.73
CA LYS A 158 -4.08 -4.36 -4.39
C LYS A 158 -3.93 -3.11 -3.51
N HIS A 159 -2.89 -3.07 -2.70
CA HIS A 159 -2.68 -2.03 -1.69
C HIS A 159 -1.26 -1.48 -1.76
N HIS A 160 -1.12 -0.19 -1.43
CA HIS A 160 0.19 0.46 -1.39
C HIS A 160 0.55 1.00 0.01
N VAL A 161 -0.41 1.00 0.95
CA VAL A 161 -0.17 1.40 2.35
C VAL A 161 -0.55 0.25 3.27
N PHE A 162 0.34 -0.04 4.21
CA PHE A 162 0.22 -1.14 5.17
C PHE A 162 0.52 -0.64 6.58
N THR A 163 0.01 -1.35 7.57
CA THR A 163 0.40 -1.25 8.97
C THR A 163 0.92 -2.61 9.46
N VAL A 164 1.52 -2.62 10.63
CA VAL A 164 2.00 -3.85 11.27
C VAL A 164 1.05 -4.23 12.40
N GLU A 165 0.55 -5.46 12.40
CA GLU A 165 -0.26 -6.03 13.47
C GLU A 165 0.27 -7.42 13.81
N ASN A 166 0.68 -7.65 15.07
CA ASN A 166 1.23 -8.93 15.53
C ASN A 166 2.36 -9.48 14.62
N GLY A 167 3.26 -8.62 14.17
CA GLY A 167 4.38 -8.99 13.29
C GLY A 167 4.00 -9.32 11.85
N LYS A 168 2.76 -9.02 11.45
CA LYS A 168 2.27 -9.23 10.08
C LYS A 168 1.87 -7.91 9.44
N LEU A 169 2.05 -7.82 8.13
CA LEU A 169 1.53 -6.70 7.35
C LEU A 169 0.02 -6.82 7.18
N VAL A 170 -0.67 -5.73 7.44
CA VAL A 170 -2.11 -5.59 7.23
C VAL A 170 -2.35 -4.39 6.30
N PRO A 171 -3.09 -4.56 5.20
CA PRO A 171 -3.36 -3.46 4.29
C PRO A 171 -4.29 -2.43 4.93
N VAL A 172 -3.99 -1.15 4.71
CA VAL A 172 -4.86 -0.04 5.09
C VAL A 172 -5.93 0.11 4.01
N LYS A 173 -7.20 -0.11 4.35
CA LYS A 173 -8.32 -0.08 3.39
C LYS A 173 -8.55 1.33 2.81
N TYR A 174 -8.42 2.35 3.63
CA TYR A 174 -8.66 3.75 3.27
C TYR A 174 -7.44 4.59 3.67
N PRO A 175 -6.34 4.53 2.88
CA PRO A 175 -5.17 5.36 3.15
C PRO A 175 -5.50 6.83 2.93
N ASP A 176 -4.79 7.70 3.64
CA ASP A 176 -4.87 9.15 3.45
C ASP A 176 -4.57 9.49 1.97
N PRO A 177 -5.51 10.09 1.21
CA PRO A 177 -5.35 10.33 -0.22
C PRO A 177 -4.46 11.52 -0.56
N GLN A 178 -3.79 12.12 0.41
CA GLN A 178 -2.97 13.33 0.27
C GLN A 178 -2.01 13.24 -0.92
N ARG A 179 -2.00 14.28 -1.77
CA ARG A 179 -1.11 14.42 -2.92
C ARG A 179 -0.05 15.48 -2.68
N LEU A 180 1.08 15.38 -3.38
CA LEU A 180 2.14 16.38 -3.31
C LEU A 180 1.68 17.76 -3.78
N SER A 181 0.79 17.82 -4.78
CA SER A 181 0.20 19.05 -5.30
C SER A 181 -0.71 19.78 -4.30
N GLU A 182 -1.20 19.08 -3.28
CA GLU A 182 -2.08 19.62 -2.23
C GLU A 182 -1.30 20.17 -1.01
N LEU A 183 0.02 20.11 -1.05
CA LEU A 183 0.90 20.51 0.05
C LEU A 183 1.69 21.79 -0.33
N PRO A 184 1.12 22.98 -0.22
CA PRO A 184 1.87 24.21 -0.50
C PRO A 184 2.93 24.47 0.57
N GLY A 185 4.01 25.12 0.14
CA GLY A 185 5.19 25.41 0.97
C GLY A 185 6.08 24.19 1.21
N TYR A 186 7.30 24.40 1.61
CA TYR A 186 8.32 23.35 1.87
C TYR A 186 8.70 22.50 0.65
N GLU A 187 8.56 23.04 -0.55
CA GLU A 187 8.90 22.33 -1.80
C GLU A 187 10.38 21.92 -1.81
N LYS A 188 11.28 22.81 -1.40
CA LYS A 188 12.73 22.54 -1.33
C LYS A 188 13.07 21.44 -0.32
N GLU A 189 12.39 21.43 0.81
CA GLU A 189 12.52 20.40 1.85
C GLU A 189 12.03 19.06 1.32
N ARG A 190 10.83 19.01 0.70
CA ARG A 190 10.26 17.80 0.09
C ARG A 190 11.08 17.27 -1.07
N GLU A 191 11.64 18.15 -1.90
CA GLU A 191 12.44 17.74 -3.06
C GLU A 191 13.62 16.85 -2.67
N LYS A 192 14.27 17.11 -1.52
CA LYS A 192 15.33 16.25 -0.98
C LYS A 192 14.82 14.85 -0.64
N VAL A 193 13.63 14.75 -0.04
CA VAL A 193 13.01 13.46 0.30
C VAL A 193 12.58 12.72 -0.96
N ILE A 194 12.01 13.45 -1.93
CA ILE A 194 11.62 12.92 -3.25
C ILE A 194 12.85 12.38 -4.01
N ALA A 195 13.93 13.12 -4.05
CA ALA A 195 15.17 12.69 -4.70
C ALA A 195 15.71 11.39 -4.08
N ASN A 196 15.71 11.29 -2.74
CA ASN A 196 16.11 10.07 -2.03
C ASN A 196 15.15 8.89 -2.32
N THR A 197 13.85 9.16 -2.43
CA THR A 197 12.84 8.14 -2.77
C THR A 197 13.03 7.64 -4.21
N ARG A 198 13.31 8.54 -5.15
CA ARG A 198 13.64 8.16 -6.54
C ARG A 198 14.92 7.33 -6.64
N ALA A 199 15.93 7.62 -5.82
CA ALA A 199 17.12 6.78 -5.73
C ALA A 199 16.77 5.37 -5.25
N LEU A 200 15.91 5.23 -4.23
CA LEU A 200 15.40 3.94 -3.77
C LEU A 200 14.67 3.18 -4.89
N LEU A 201 13.76 3.84 -5.61
CA LEU A 201 13.01 3.26 -6.73
C LEU A 201 13.93 2.78 -7.86
N ALA A 202 14.98 3.55 -8.16
CA ALA A 202 15.98 3.20 -9.16
C ALA A 202 16.95 2.10 -8.70
N GLY A 203 16.81 1.57 -7.47
CA GLY A 203 17.74 0.58 -6.91
C GLY A 203 19.13 1.14 -6.57
N MET A 204 19.27 2.46 -6.59
CA MET A 204 20.49 3.16 -6.16
C MET A 204 20.54 3.24 -4.61
N PRO A 205 21.71 3.51 -4.03
CA PRO A 205 21.82 3.75 -2.60
C PRO A 205 20.91 4.89 -2.15
N ALA A 206 19.99 4.59 -1.22
CA ALA A 206 19.09 5.54 -0.61
C ALA A 206 19.32 5.60 0.89
N ASN A 207 19.19 6.76 1.48
CA ASN A 207 19.40 6.97 2.90
C ASN A 207 18.12 6.68 3.71
N ASN A 208 18.28 6.37 5.00
CA ASN A 208 17.22 6.58 5.97
C ASN A 208 17.00 8.08 6.14
N VAL A 209 15.76 8.50 6.34
CA VAL A 209 15.38 9.93 6.35
C VAL A 209 14.75 10.30 7.68
N LEU A 210 15.24 11.36 8.30
CA LEU A 210 14.62 11.99 9.45
C LEU A 210 14.06 13.36 9.06
N LEU A 211 12.74 13.50 9.12
CA LEU A 211 12.06 14.79 8.99
C LEU A 211 11.79 15.32 10.41
N TYR A 212 12.45 16.39 10.79
CA TYR A 212 12.22 16.98 12.10
C TYR A 212 11.81 18.44 12.00
N GLY A 213 11.23 18.99 13.07
CA GLY A 213 10.82 20.38 13.15
C GLY A 213 9.45 20.56 13.79
N ASP A 214 8.91 21.77 13.71
CA ASP A 214 7.70 22.16 14.42
C ASP A 214 6.48 21.31 14.08
N ALA A 215 5.58 21.15 15.04
CA ALA A 215 4.30 20.44 14.81
C ALA A 215 3.44 21.17 13.77
N GLY A 216 2.73 20.38 12.94
CA GLY A 216 1.81 20.92 11.94
C GLY A 216 2.47 21.48 10.68
N THR A 217 3.78 21.26 10.47
CA THR A 217 4.51 21.74 9.26
C THR A 217 4.41 20.79 8.06
N GLY A 218 3.68 19.69 8.14
CA GLY A 218 3.43 18.79 7.01
C GLY A 218 4.45 17.66 6.84
N LYS A 219 5.28 17.34 7.86
CA LYS A 219 6.26 16.24 7.80
C LYS A 219 5.63 14.90 7.42
N SER A 220 4.67 14.44 8.21
CA SER A 220 3.98 13.15 7.99
C SER A 220 3.17 13.15 6.69
N SER A 221 2.48 14.27 6.39
CA SER A 221 1.74 14.45 5.13
C SER A 221 2.67 14.36 3.91
N SER A 222 3.91 14.87 4.01
CA SER A 222 4.89 14.76 2.92
C SER A 222 5.28 13.31 2.65
N VAL A 223 5.50 12.49 3.67
CA VAL A 223 5.83 11.06 3.50
C VAL A 223 4.66 10.30 2.89
N LYS A 224 3.43 10.54 3.38
CA LYS A 224 2.21 9.91 2.85
C LYS A 224 1.96 10.31 1.39
N ALA A 225 2.09 11.60 1.06
CA ALA A 225 1.93 12.09 -0.30
C ALA A 225 2.99 11.51 -1.26
N ILE A 226 4.24 11.38 -0.84
CA ILE A 226 5.30 10.71 -1.59
C ILE A 226 4.93 9.23 -1.84
N ALA A 227 4.41 8.53 -0.82
CA ALA A 227 3.99 7.14 -0.99
C ALA A 227 2.86 6.99 -2.00
N ASN A 228 1.86 7.88 -1.98
CA ASN A 228 0.76 7.88 -2.95
C ASN A 228 1.24 8.20 -4.37
N GLU A 229 2.13 9.19 -4.52
CA GLU A 229 2.65 9.63 -5.82
C GLU A 229 3.45 8.53 -6.51
N PHE A 230 4.32 7.83 -5.76
CA PHE A 230 5.22 6.82 -6.30
C PHE A 230 4.70 5.38 -6.18
N ALA A 231 3.48 5.15 -5.69
CA ALA A 231 2.85 3.83 -5.66
C ALA A 231 2.80 3.14 -7.03
N PRO A 232 2.48 3.84 -8.15
CA PRO A 232 2.50 3.25 -9.49
C PRO A 232 3.91 2.84 -9.97
N GLU A 233 4.96 3.44 -9.40
CA GLU A 233 6.36 3.12 -9.70
C GLU A 233 6.91 1.97 -8.84
N GLY A 234 6.09 1.40 -7.96
CA GLY A 234 6.45 0.25 -7.13
C GLY A 234 6.80 0.57 -5.68
N LEU A 235 6.51 1.79 -5.22
CA LEU A 235 6.68 2.15 -3.82
C LEU A 235 5.52 1.60 -2.97
N ARG A 236 5.86 1.10 -1.77
CA ARG A 236 4.90 0.72 -0.73
C ARG A 236 5.28 1.36 0.59
N LEU A 237 4.28 1.84 1.32
CA LEU A 237 4.44 2.43 2.65
C LEU A 237 4.03 1.43 3.72
N VAL A 238 4.88 1.21 4.70
CA VAL A 238 4.57 0.41 5.88
C VAL A 238 4.66 1.31 7.10
N GLU A 239 3.52 1.67 7.66
CA GLU A 239 3.46 2.46 8.89
C GLU A 239 3.73 1.57 10.10
N VAL A 240 4.72 1.97 10.91
CA VAL A 240 5.20 1.23 12.07
C VAL A 240 5.03 2.10 13.31
N LYS A 241 4.30 1.59 14.29
CA LYS A 241 4.19 2.25 15.60
C LYS A 241 5.46 2.02 16.41
N LYS A 242 5.82 2.97 17.25
CA LYS A 242 7.01 2.91 18.09
C LYS A 242 7.11 1.62 18.92
N ASN A 243 6.01 1.16 19.50
CA ASN A 243 5.96 -0.07 20.29
C ASN A 243 6.04 -1.37 19.46
N GLN A 244 6.18 -1.28 18.15
CA GLN A 244 6.30 -2.42 17.23
C GLN A 244 7.71 -2.55 16.63
N LEU A 245 8.64 -1.67 17.00
CA LEU A 245 9.98 -1.64 16.41
C LEU A 245 10.74 -2.96 16.54
N TYR A 246 10.52 -3.70 17.64
CA TYR A 246 11.15 -5.01 17.85
C TYR A 246 10.70 -6.10 16.85
N GLN A 247 9.58 -5.91 16.14
CA GLN A 247 9.06 -6.85 15.13
C GLN A 247 9.61 -6.57 13.73
N ILE A 248 10.27 -5.43 13.54
CA ILE A 248 10.67 -4.94 12.22
C ILE A 248 11.80 -5.75 11.58
N PRO A 249 12.84 -6.23 12.29
CA PRO A 249 13.90 -7.02 11.68
C PRO A 249 13.36 -8.22 10.88
N ASP A 250 12.50 -9.04 11.48
CA ASP A 250 11.88 -10.21 10.83
C ASP A 250 11.03 -9.81 9.61
N LEU A 251 10.38 -8.66 9.69
CA LEU A 251 9.59 -8.12 8.59
C LEU A 251 10.49 -7.64 7.45
N MET A 252 11.60 -6.98 7.76
CA MET A 252 12.57 -6.51 6.76
C MET A 252 13.16 -7.69 5.97
N ASP A 253 13.49 -8.79 6.64
CA ASP A 253 14.01 -9.99 5.97
C ASP A 253 13.00 -10.57 4.96
N LYS A 254 11.71 -10.58 5.31
CA LYS A 254 10.63 -11.01 4.41
C LYS A 254 10.46 -10.04 3.23
N LEU A 255 10.54 -8.74 3.48
CA LEU A 255 10.39 -7.69 2.46
C LEU A 255 11.62 -7.60 1.55
N ALA A 256 12.81 -7.96 2.05
CA ALA A 256 14.06 -7.89 1.27
C ALA A 256 14.02 -8.74 -0.01
N ALA A 257 13.29 -9.87 0.02
CA ALA A 257 13.10 -10.75 -1.14
C ALA A 257 12.04 -10.24 -2.14
N ASN A 258 11.28 -9.19 -1.79
CA ASN A 258 10.22 -8.66 -2.65
C ASN A 258 10.81 -7.67 -3.68
N PRO A 259 10.38 -7.70 -4.97
CA PRO A 259 10.91 -6.80 -6.01
C PRO A 259 10.49 -5.34 -5.83
N LEU A 260 9.45 -5.06 -5.05
CA LEU A 260 8.97 -3.72 -4.75
C LEU A 260 9.92 -2.96 -3.83
N LYS A 261 9.72 -1.66 -3.71
CA LYS A 261 10.43 -0.77 -2.80
C LYS A 261 9.55 -0.37 -1.62
N PHE A 262 10.15 -0.31 -0.44
CA PHE A 262 9.42 -0.09 0.81
C PHE A 262 9.97 1.10 1.59
N ILE A 263 9.07 1.95 2.06
CA ILE A 263 9.35 2.92 3.11
C ILE A 263 8.75 2.37 4.40
N LEU A 264 9.60 2.09 5.39
CA LEU A 264 9.16 1.85 6.77
C LEU A 264 9.00 3.22 7.43
N PHE A 265 7.76 3.60 7.71
CA PHE A 265 7.43 4.92 8.20
C PHE A 265 7.13 4.90 9.70
N ILE A 266 7.90 5.66 10.47
CA ILE A 266 7.74 5.82 11.92
C ILE A 266 7.34 7.26 12.18
N ASP A 267 6.07 7.47 12.51
CA ASP A 267 5.54 8.82 12.76
C ASP A 267 5.72 9.23 14.23
N ASP A 268 6.00 10.52 14.45
CA ASP A 268 6.18 11.17 15.76
C ASP A 268 7.18 10.45 16.69
N LEU A 269 8.36 10.15 16.13
CA LEU A 269 9.42 9.45 16.84
C LEU A 269 9.98 10.33 17.96
N SER A 270 9.85 9.86 19.19
CA SER A 270 10.44 10.48 20.39
C SER A 270 10.76 9.41 21.41
N PHE A 271 11.89 9.55 22.11
CA PHE A 271 12.33 8.63 23.16
C PHE A 271 12.40 9.33 24.52
N THR A 272 12.29 8.56 25.56
CA THR A 272 12.68 8.90 26.93
C THR A 272 14.01 8.22 27.23
N ALA A 273 14.73 8.66 28.27
CA ALA A 273 16.07 8.15 28.61
C ALA A 273 16.15 6.61 28.76
N ASN A 274 15.06 5.94 29.16
CA ASN A 274 15.00 4.51 29.45
C ASN A 274 14.02 3.78 28.48
N ASP A 275 14.04 4.10 27.19
CA ASP A 275 13.09 3.53 26.23
C ASP A 275 13.71 2.32 25.50
N ASP A 276 13.23 1.12 25.81
CA ASP A 276 13.70 -0.14 25.19
C ASP A 276 13.60 -0.15 23.66
N ASN A 277 12.72 0.68 23.10
CA ASN A 277 12.56 0.80 21.65
C ASN A 277 13.75 1.50 20.96
N PHE A 278 14.63 2.15 21.74
CA PHE A 278 15.82 2.79 21.21
C PHE A 278 16.80 1.77 20.60
N ALA A 279 17.08 0.68 21.32
CA ALA A 279 17.97 -0.38 20.84
C ALA A 279 17.40 -1.06 19.58
N ALA A 280 16.08 -1.26 19.54
CA ALA A 280 15.41 -1.81 18.36
C ALA A 280 15.56 -0.89 17.13
N LEU A 281 15.35 0.43 17.29
CA LEU A 281 15.53 1.37 16.18
C LEU A 281 17.00 1.43 15.72
N LYS A 282 17.95 1.40 16.65
CA LYS A 282 19.37 1.37 16.33
C LYS A 282 19.70 0.15 15.44
N ALA A 283 19.23 -1.04 15.81
CA ALA A 283 19.41 -2.25 15.04
C ALA A 283 18.79 -2.16 13.63
N ILE A 284 17.60 -1.55 13.50
CA ILE A 284 16.92 -1.32 12.22
C ILE A 284 17.74 -0.39 11.31
N LEU A 285 18.29 0.72 11.87
CA LEU A 285 19.04 1.71 11.10
C LEU A 285 20.44 1.22 10.67
N GLU A 286 21.07 0.38 11.50
CA GLU A 286 22.38 -0.22 11.21
C GLU A 286 22.28 -1.37 10.20
N GLY A 287 21.13 -2.01 10.09
CA GLY A 287 20.91 -3.20 9.30
C GLY A 287 21.22 -4.49 10.08
N SER A 288 20.67 -5.62 9.62
CA SER A 288 20.99 -6.94 10.17
C SER A 288 22.42 -7.37 9.77
N VAL A 289 22.96 -8.41 10.41
CA VAL A 289 24.27 -9.00 10.10
C VAL A 289 24.40 -9.40 8.63
N GLY A 290 23.27 -9.61 7.92
CA GLY A 290 23.20 -9.92 6.49
C GLY A 290 23.34 -8.73 5.53
N GLY A 291 23.53 -7.51 6.05
CA GLY A 291 23.60 -6.28 5.26
C GLY A 291 22.24 -5.56 5.12
N ARG A 292 22.31 -4.31 4.67
CA ARG A 292 21.11 -3.47 4.48
C ARG A 292 20.32 -3.90 3.23
N ALA A 293 19.04 -4.18 3.37
CA ALA A 293 18.16 -4.46 2.24
C ALA A 293 18.09 -3.24 1.30
N ARG A 294 18.46 -3.42 0.03
CA ARG A 294 18.54 -2.34 -0.98
C ARG A 294 17.18 -1.81 -1.43
N ASN A 295 16.12 -2.49 -1.07
CA ASN A 295 14.75 -2.14 -1.43
C ASN A 295 13.95 -1.54 -0.26
N ILE A 296 14.59 -1.27 0.89
CA ILE A 296 13.94 -0.75 2.08
C ILE A 296 14.67 0.50 2.58
N ALA A 297 13.90 1.55 2.89
CA ALA A 297 14.40 2.75 3.57
C ALA A 297 13.50 3.07 4.77
N VAL A 298 14.08 3.58 5.86
CA VAL A 298 13.34 4.00 7.06
C VAL A 298 13.16 5.50 7.02
N TYR A 299 11.90 5.96 7.05
CA TYR A 299 11.56 7.36 7.15
C TYR A 299 10.91 7.61 8.51
N ALA A 300 11.42 8.57 9.24
CA ALA A 300 10.89 8.95 10.54
C ALA A 300 10.54 10.44 10.60
N THR A 301 9.49 10.78 11.32
CA THR A 301 9.21 12.17 11.67
C THR A 301 9.45 12.40 13.15
N SER A 302 9.86 13.60 13.52
CA SER A 302 9.99 14.02 14.91
C SER A 302 9.68 15.50 15.07
N ASN A 303 9.09 15.86 16.20
CA ASN A 303 8.90 17.25 16.58
C ASN A 303 10.16 17.84 17.27
N ARG A 304 11.24 17.05 17.40
CA ARG A 304 12.48 17.42 18.09
C ARG A 304 13.70 17.03 17.27
N ARG A 305 14.70 17.89 17.28
CA ARG A 305 15.97 17.65 16.56
C ARG A 305 16.74 16.46 17.11
N HIS A 306 16.72 16.27 18.41
CA HIS A 306 17.52 15.28 19.12
C HIS A 306 16.72 14.05 19.60
N LEU A 307 15.46 13.90 19.16
CA LEU A 307 14.59 12.76 19.47
C LEU A 307 14.27 12.55 20.98
N ILE A 308 14.64 13.51 21.88
CA ILE A 308 14.48 13.37 23.33
C ILE A 308 13.40 14.30 23.89
N LYS A 309 12.67 13.82 24.90
CA LYS A 309 11.89 14.65 25.84
C LYS A 309 12.81 15.11 26.95
N GLU A 310 13.17 16.39 27.01
CA GLU A 310 13.72 17.00 28.24
C GLU A 310 12.56 17.23 29.20
N THR A 311 12.59 16.61 30.38
CA THR A 311 11.70 16.94 31.49
C THR A 311 12.39 17.95 32.38
N LEU A 312 11.64 18.91 32.92
CA LEU A 312 12.19 19.93 33.87
C LEU A 312 12.77 19.31 35.13
N THR A 313 12.41 18.07 35.46
CA THR A 313 12.95 17.27 36.58
C THR A 313 14.33 16.68 36.32
N ASP A 314 14.77 16.60 35.08
CA ASP A 314 16.07 16.03 34.66
C ASP A 314 17.24 17.02 34.96
N ARG A 315 16.97 18.22 35.49
CA ARG A 315 17.97 19.22 35.79
C ARG A 315 18.62 19.12 37.19
N THR A 316 18.25 18.10 37.94
CA THR A 316 18.74 17.95 39.36
C THR A 316 19.07 16.49 39.66
N GLY A 317 20.12 15.93 39.05
CA GLY A 317 20.67 14.65 39.52
C GLY A 317 21.41 13.84 38.46
N ASP A 318 22.68 13.58 38.68
CA ASP A 318 23.63 12.69 38.00
C ASP A 318 23.98 13.03 36.53
N ASP A 319 24.83 14.04 36.37
CA ASP A 319 25.34 14.57 35.11
C ASP A 319 26.01 13.54 34.16
N ILE A 320 26.46 12.39 34.66
CA ILE A 320 27.22 11.42 33.87
C ILE A 320 26.28 10.54 33.02
N HIS A 321 25.19 10.06 33.57
CA HIS A 321 24.22 9.22 32.83
C HIS A 321 23.42 10.02 31.79
N GLU A 322 23.19 11.31 32.01
CA GLU A 322 22.56 12.20 31.04
C GLU A 322 23.46 12.47 29.84
N ALA A 323 24.76 12.66 30.05
CA ALA A 323 25.72 12.91 28.97
C ALA A 323 25.83 11.70 28.04
N ASP A 324 25.87 10.49 28.59
CA ASP A 324 25.93 9.25 27.84
C ASP A 324 24.65 9.03 27.02
N THR A 325 23.49 9.23 27.60
CA THR A 325 22.19 9.12 26.92
C THR A 325 22.04 10.16 25.80
N ARG A 326 22.49 11.40 26.02
CA ARG A 326 22.49 12.42 24.94
C ARG A 326 23.44 12.07 23.83
N GLN A 327 24.61 11.53 24.10
CA GLN A 327 25.58 11.11 23.11
C GLN A 327 25.06 9.93 22.29
N GLU A 328 24.40 8.95 22.90
CA GLU A 328 23.76 7.83 22.19
C GLU A 328 22.64 8.30 21.27
N LEU A 329 21.81 9.24 21.69
CA LEU A 329 20.69 9.77 20.90
C LEU A 329 21.15 10.72 19.78
N MET A 330 22.24 11.46 19.99
CA MET A 330 22.91 12.19 18.90
C MET A 330 23.49 11.19 17.87
N SER A 331 24.06 10.10 18.34
CA SER A 331 24.53 8.98 17.50
C SER A 331 23.39 8.34 16.70
N LEU A 332 22.18 8.21 17.25
CA LEU A 332 21.02 7.70 16.52
C LEU A 332 20.56 8.62 15.39
N SER A 333 20.47 9.93 15.66
CA SER A 333 20.09 10.91 14.62
C SER A 333 21.14 10.99 13.51
N ALA A 334 22.41 10.76 13.81
CA ALA A 334 23.49 10.68 12.81
C ALA A 334 23.39 9.45 11.88
N ARG A 335 22.66 8.38 12.30
CA ARG A 335 22.43 7.19 11.47
C ARG A 335 21.37 7.40 10.40
N PHE A 336 20.56 8.46 10.50
CA PHE A 336 19.75 8.92 9.37
C PHE A 336 20.67 9.66 8.40
N GLY A 337 20.97 9.04 7.27
CA GLY A 337 21.88 9.63 6.28
C GLY A 337 21.34 10.90 5.62
N LEU A 338 20.02 11.14 5.70
CA LEU A 338 19.37 12.37 5.23
C LEU A 338 18.49 12.95 6.35
N THR A 339 18.78 14.18 6.74
CA THR A 339 17.98 14.91 7.71
C THR A 339 17.40 16.17 7.07
N VAL A 340 16.07 16.33 7.18
CA VAL A 340 15.34 17.45 6.58
C VAL A 340 14.56 18.19 7.64
N THR A 341 14.76 19.53 7.71
CA THR A 341 14.16 20.38 8.74
C THR A 341 12.92 21.09 8.23
N PHE A 342 11.81 20.96 8.95
CA PHE A 342 10.55 21.64 8.70
C PHE A 342 10.29 22.67 9.79
N GLN A 343 10.85 23.86 9.65
CA GLN A 343 10.67 24.94 10.60
C GLN A 343 9.29 25.59 10.46
N ARG A 344 8.80 26.19 11.55
CA ARG A 344 7.59 27.01 11.53
C ARG A 344 7.70 28.08 10.44
N PRO A 345 6.65 28.29 9.60
CA PRO A 345 6.73 29.21 8.50
C PRO A 345 6.78 30.66 9.03
N GLU A 346 7.66 31.45 8.45
CA GLU A 346 7.62 32.90 8.57
C GLU A 346 6.37 33.45 7.88
N LYS A 347 6.06 34.73 8.13
CA LYS A 347 4.85 35.40 7.62
C LYS A 347 4.69 35.21 6.12
N ALA A 348 5.71 35.53 5.33
CA ALA A 348 5.64 35.44 3.87
C ALA A 348 5.33 34.00 3.38
N ARG A 349 6.00 32.98 3.95
CA ARG A 349 5.71 31.57 3.60
C ARG A 349 4.29 31.15 4.02
N PHE A 350 3.82 31.64 5.17
CA PHE A 350 2.45 31.37 5.63
C PHE A 350 1.40 31.98 4.70
N GLU A 351 1.61 33.20 4.23
CA GLU A 351 0.75 33.87 3.25
C GLU A 351 0.74 33.09 1.93
N THR A 352 1.87 32.68 1.39
CA THR A 352 1.94 31.84 0.18
C THR A 352 1.17 30.51 0.37
N ILE A 353 1.27 29.88 1.53
CA ILE A 353 0.52 28.65 1.84
C ILE A 353 -1.00 28.92 1.84
N LEU A 354 -1.43 30.04 2.43
CA LEU A 354 -2.83 30.43 2.47
C LEU A 354 -3.39 30.74 1.08
N GLU A 355 -2.66 31.51 0.27
CA GLU A 355 -3.04 31.83 -1.11
C GLU A 355 -3.26 30.58 -1.95
N GLU A 356 -2.34 29.64 -1.87
CA GLU A 356 -2.42 28.41 -2.62
C GLU A 356 -3.57 27.49 -2.13
N LEU A 357 -3.75 27.37 -0.82
CA LEU A 357 -4.86 26.62 -0.25
C LEU A 357 -6.22 27.28 -0.58
N ALA A 358 -6.33 28.61 -0.52
CA ALA A 358 -7.54 29.33 -0.91
C ALA A 358 -7.90 29.08 -2.37
N ARG A 359 -6.89 29.04 -3.25
CA ARG A 359 -7.07 28.72 -4.66
C ARG A 359 -7.54 27.26 -4.86
N GLN A 360 -6.94 26.29 -4.14
CA GLN A 360 -7.28 24.88 -4.23
C GLN A 360 -8.72 24.59 -3.74
N HIS A 361 -9.14 25.27 -2.69
CA HIS A 361 -10.46 25.12 -2.06
C HIS A 361 -11.51 26.11 -2.61
N HIS A 362 -11.17 26.93 -3.64
CA HIS A 362 -12.09 27.89 -4.28
C HIS A 362 -12.75 28.85 -3.28
N VAL A 363 -11.99 29.33 -2.28
CA VAL A 363 -12.51 30.24 -1.25
C VAL A 363 -12.80 31.60 -1.87
N ASP A 364 -14.07 32.01 -1.84
CA ASP A 364 -14.55 33.31 -2.34
C ASP A 364 -14.47 34.39 -1.25
N MET A 365 -13.22 34.80 -0.94
CA MET A 365 -12.91 35.89 -0.02
C MET A 365 -11.78 36.74 -0.60
N PRO A 366 -11.88 38.11 -0.54
CA PRO A 366 -10.77 38.97 -0.94
C PRO A 366 -9.49 38.63 -0.19
N MET A 367 -8.37 38.53 -0.92
CA MET A 367 -7.10 38.01 -0.37
C MET A 367 -6.61 38.82 0.83
N ASP A 368 -6.74 40.14 0.80
CA ASP A 368 -6.38 41.05 1.89
C ASP A 368 -7.16 40.72 3.18
N GLN A 369 -8.48 40.45 3.09
CA GLN A 369 -9.30 40.06 4.22
C GLN A 369 -8.95 38.65 4.71
N LEU A 370 -8.73 37.71 3.78
CA LEU A 370 -8.34 36.34 4.08
C LEU A 370 -7.05 36.30 4.89
N LEU A 371 -6.02 37.02 4.47
CA LEU A 371 -4.72 37.07 5.15
C LEU A 371 -4.84 37.67 6.57
N VAL A 372 -5.61 38.75 6.76
CA VAL A 372 -5.82 39.36 8.08
C VAL A 372 -6.57 38.40 9.02
N LYS A 373 -7.64 37.77 8.54
CA LYS A 373 -8.41 36.80 9.34
C LYS A 373 -7.61 35.55 9.67
N ALA A 374 -6.85 35.04 8.71
CA ALA A 374 -5.99 33.87 8.90
C ALA A 374 -4.87 34.13 9.91
N GLU A 375 -4.29 35.32 9.90
CA GLU A 375 -3.27 35.71 10.91
C GLU A 375 -3.88 35.78 12.30
N ALA A 376 -5.06 36.40 12.45
CA ALA A 376 -5.76 36.41 13.72
C ALA A 376 -6.16 35.01 14.21
N PHE A 377 -6.52 34.12 13.27
CA PHE A 377 -6.77 32.72 13.59
C PHE A 377 -5.50 32.00 14.03
N ALA A 378 -4.38 32.20 13.32
CA ALA A 378 -3.09 31.60 13.64
C ALA A 378 -2.59 32.01 15.04
N ILE A 379 -2.74 33.28 15.43
CA ILE A 379 -2.39 33.76 16.75
C ILE A 379 -3.16 32.99 17.83
N ARG A 380 -4.48 32.83 17.66
CA ARG A 380 -5.34 32.08 18.60
C ARG A 380 -5.02 30.56 18.63
N ALA A 381 -4.56 30.00 17.49
CA ALA A 381 -4.21 28.59 17.35
C ALA A 381 -2.76 28.25 17.81
N GLY A 382 -2.04 29.20 18.41
CA GLY A 382 -0.69 28.98 18.93
C GLY A 382 0.43 29.19 17.88
N GLY A 383 0.11 29.80 16.73
CA GLY A 383 1.09 30.26 15.75
C GLY A 383 0.84 29.73 14.33
N ARG A 384 1.63 30.26 13.41
CA ARG A 384 1.54 29.93 11.99
C ARG A 384 2.00 28.50 11.74
N SER A 385 1.23 27.72 10.99
CA SER A 385 1.62 26.41 10.45
C SER A 385 0.73 26.03 9.26
N PRO A 386 1.17 25.17 8.33
CA PRO A 386 0.31 24.63 7.26
C PRO A 386 -0.99 23.99 7.78
N ARG A 387 -0.94 23.31 8.93
CA ARG A 387 -2.14 22.74 9.57
C ARG A 387 -3.14 23.82 9.94
N VAL A 388 -2.67 24.91 10.54
CA VAL A 388 -3.51 26.04 10.93
C VAL A 388 -4.08 26.77 9.70
N ALA A 389 -3.26 26.93 8.65
CA ALA A 389 -3.73 27.47 7.37
C ALA A 389 -4.85 26.64 6.77
N LYS A 390 -4.65 25.31 6.70
CA LYS A 390 -5.66 24.37 6.18
C LYS A 390 -6.95 24.42 6.99
N GLN A 391 -6.87 24.38 8.31
CA GLN A 391 -8.03 24.47 9.19
C GLN A 391 -8.82 25.77 9.00
N PHE A 392 -8.11 26.89 8.79
CA PHE A 392 -8.75 28.17 8.52
C PHE A 392 -9.49 28.16 7.18
N ILE A 393 -8.85 27.66 6.13
CA ILE A 393 -9.43 27.55 4.78
C ILE A 393 -10.66 26.63 4.78
N GLU A 394 -10.58 25.46 5.43
CA GLU A 394 -11.72 24.54 5.57
C GLU A 394 -12.92 25.20 6.33
N GLN A 395 -12.63 26.06 7.32
CA GLN A 395 -13.68 26.84 7.98
C GLN A 395 -14.29 27.92 7.09
N CYS A 396 -13.50 28.53 6.19
CA CYS A 396 -14.00 29.46 5.19
C CYS A 396 -14.91 28.74 4.18
N GLU A 397 -14.49 27.59 3.67
CA GLU A 397 -15.25 26.73 2.75
C GLU A 397 -16.58 26.29 3.39
N ALA A 398 -16.56 25.90 4.67
CA ALA A 398 -17.75 25.55 5.44
C ALA A 398 -18.65 26.73 5.83
N GLY A 399 -18.27 27.99 5.48
CA GLY A 399 -19.04 29.19 5.84
C GLY A 399 -19.00 29.59 7.31
N VAL A 400 -18.13 28.97 8.11
CA VAL A 400 -17.94 29.27 9.54
C VAL A 400 -17.17 30.58 9.74
N GLN A 401 -16.22 30.87 8.85
CA GLN A 401 -15.45 32.13 8.80
C GLN A 401 -15.98 32.96 7.61
N LYS A 402 -16.81 33.94 7.91
CA LYS A 402 -17.36 34.88 6.91
C LYS A 402 -16.56 36.17 6.83
#